data_bd1c71797d042d9c14123aa3abe38791
#
_entry.id   bd1c71797d042d9c14123aa3abe38791
#
_cell.length_a   1.000
_cell.length_b   1.000
_cell.length_c   1.000
_cell.angle_alpha   90.00
_cell.angle_beta   90.00
_cell.angle_gamma   90.00
#
_symmetry.space_group_name_H-M   'P 1'
#
loop_
_entity.id
_entity.type
_entity.pdbx_description
1 polymer ?
#
loop_
_entity_poly.entity_id
_entity_poly.type
_entity_poly.pdbx_seq_one_letter_code
_entity_poly.pdbx_strand_id
1 'polypeptide(L)'
;MERLNTNRKKEIALKRFRFFYQEIVWCFILIFLFLLIPIFIIPLLVDEGTPIYGILFYSIRALFVLLGIPLIYPLSNLIFESQKRNLIIKEDVSPAIGHLRLYKITKRNYKYQILYGILIFFLAFLPIDFFNYLLIPKMIEYQSYSLAFNSTNGYLLSNVYTVFLISAIIIQFSVAFAEESISRGLLTKRGSEHFFSISAVVISTLYWGLGHFAYFLDPISRVYPIWYPLLWFLQAFVIGIILSLLVLRRKWLFPVIIAHTLNNIISAHVVWSFFQGISFTLLAIYVYYPLLIIGICLLVWFFPLIKEGVLTGFKMLSEYFNKDQSIEKTKSDAIFRVFIDIVMGFLIFVVGFIIAV
;
A
#
# COMPACT_ATOMS: atom_id res chain seq x y z
N MET A 1 -12.02 -26.99 -30.03
CA MET A 1 -10.93 -26.12 -29.51
C MET A 1 -11.47 -24.81 -28.95
N GLU A 2 -12.31 -24.11 -29.63
CA GLU A 2 -12.85 -22.80 -29.24
C GLU A 2 -13.63 -22.82 -27.91
N ARG A 3 -14.53 -23.79 -27.72
CA ARG A 3 -15.27 -23.97 -26.42
C ARG A 3 -14.36 -24.23 -25.22
N LEU A 4 -13.25 -24.96 -25.41
CA LEU A 4 -12.28 -25.23 -24.34
C LEU A 4 -11.48 -23.98 -23.96
N ASN A 5 -11.20 -23.10 -24.94
CA ASN A 5 -10.52 -21.83 -24.73
C ASN A 5 -11.42 -20.85 -23.98
N THR A 6 -12.68 -20.77 -24.35
CA THR A 6 -13.71 -19.94 -23.69
C THR A 6 -13.90 -20.35 -22.22
N ASN A 7 -13.92 -21.65 -21.91
CA ASN A 7 -14.07 -22.13 -20.54
C ASN A 7 -12.87 -21.75 -19.66
N ARG A 8 -11.62 -21.82 -20.18
CA ARG A 8 -10.44 -21.41 -19.42
C ARG A 8 -10.43 -19.90 -19.11
N LYS A 9 -10.71 -19.05 -20.11
CA LYS A 9 -10.81 -17.61 -19.91
C LYS A 9 -11.89 -17.26 -18.88
N LYS A 10 -13.03 -17.92 -18.92
CA LYS A 10 -14.08 -17.79 -17.92
C LYS A 10 -13.59 -18.18 -16.52
N GLU A 11 -12.81 -19.25 -16.38
CA GLU A 11 -12.24 -19.66 -15.10
C GLU A 11 -11.22 -18.65 -14.56
N ILE A 12 -10.32 -18.14 -15.42
CA ILE A 12 -9.36 -17.08 -15.08
C ILE A 12 -10.07 -15.85 -14.53
N ALA A 13 -11.11 -15.37 -15.21
CA ALA A 13 -11.90 -14.23 -14.78
C ALA A 13 -12.66 -14.53 -13.48
N LEU A 14 -13.34 -15.68 -13.41
CA LEU A 14 -14.19 -16.05 -12.29
C LEU A 14 -13.45 -16.10 -10.95
N LYS A 15 -12.21 -16.60 -10.91
CA LYS A 15 -11.40 -16.62 -9.69
C LYS A 15 -11.16 -15.22 -9.12
N ARG A 16 -10.90 -14.23 -10.01
CA ARG A 16 -10.67 -12.84 -9.62
C ARG A 16 -11.94 -12.13 -9.19
N PHE A 17 -13.02 -12.31 -9.96
CA PHE A 17 -14.32 -11.74 -9.62
C PHE A 17 -14.89 -12.32 -8.32
N ARG A 18 -14.68 -13.62 -8.04
CA ARG A 18 -15.07 -14.21 -6.75
C ARG A 18 -14.32 -13.56 -5.60
N PHE A 19 -12.99 -13.45 -5.70
CA PHE A 19 -12.18 -12.76 -4.67
C PHE A 19 -12.65 -11.31 -4.48
N PHE A 20 -12.81 -10.57 -5.57
CA PHE A 20 -13.31 -9.20 -5.54
C PHE A 20 -14.65 -9.09 -4.83
N TYR A 21 -15.66 -9.83 -5.28
CA TYR A 21 -17.01 -9.73 -4.76
C TYR A 21 -17.15 -10.30 -3.35
N GLN A 22 -16.53 -11.44 -3.06
CA GLN A 22 -16.74 -12.15 -1.81
C GLN A 22 -15.87 -11.64 -0.65
N GLU A 23 -14.72 -11.03 -0.94
CA GLU A 23 -13.80 -10.55 0.09
C GLU A 23 -13.55 -9.05 0.02
N ILE A 24 -13.19 -8.49 -1.15
CA ILE A 24 -12.76 -7.09 -1.25
C ILE A 24 -13.92 -6.12 -1.04
N VAL A 25 -15.02 -6.28 -1.78
CA VAL A 25 -16.18 -5.37 -1.69
C VAL A 25 -16.73 -5.34 -0.27
N TRP A 26 -16.90 -6.50 0.35
CA TRP A 26 -17.42 -6.60 1.71
C TRP A 26 -16.43 -6.05 2.74
N CYS A 27 -15.12 -6.25 2.53
CA CYS A 27 -14.10 -5.66 3.39
C CYS A 27 -14.15 -4.13 3.34
N PHE A 28 -14.25 -3.54 2.15
CA PHE A 28 -14.36 -2.09 2.01
C PHE A 28 -15.64 -1.54 2.62
N ILE A 29 -16.78 -2.18 2.39
CA ILE A 29 -18.05 -1.80 3.02
C ILE A 29 -17.93 -1.85 4.55
N LEU A 30 -17.35 -2.90 5.11
CA LEU A 30 -17.20 -3.04 6.56
C LEU A 30 -16.28 -1.96 7.14
N ILE A 31 -15.13 -1.71 6.49
CA ILE A 31 -14.19 -0.66 6.91
C ILE A 31 -14.87 0.71 6.81
N PHE A 32 -15.60 0.98 5.73
CA PHE A 32 -16.33 2.22 5.54
C PHE A 32 -17.40 2.44 6.62
N LEU A 33 -18.21 1.41 6.91
CA LEU A 33 -19.21 1.49 7.98
C LEU A 33 -18.57 1.81 9.34
N PHE A 34 -17.39 1.22 9.61
CA PHE A 34 -16.64 1.57 10.81
C PHE A 34 -16.10 3.00 10.78
N LEU A 35 -15.69 3.50 9.61
CA LEU A 35 -15.20 4.87 9.45
C LEU A 35 -16.28 5.94 9.60
N LEU A 36 -17.55 5.61 9.42
CA LEU A 36 -18.64 6.54 9.74
C LEU A 36 -18.60 6.99 11.20
N ILE A 37 -18.16 6.12 12.12
CA ILE A 37 -18.05 6.44 13.54
C ILE A 37 -17.11 7.63 13.78
N PRO A 38 -15.80 7.57 13.40
CA PRO A 38 -14.91 8.70 13.59
C PRO A 38 -15.29 9.93 12.76
N ILE A 39 -15.81 9.77 11.54
CA ILE A 39 -16.24 10.90 10.71
C ILE A 39 -17.30 11.75 11.42
N PHE A 40 -18.24 11.14 12.13
CA PHE A 40 -19.30 11.89 12.83
C PHE A 40 -18.96 12.23 14.28
N ILE A 41 -18.15 11.42 14.97
CA ILE A 41 -17.90 11.60 16.41
C ILE A 41 -16.69 12.51 16.67
N ILE A 42 -15.61 12.38 15.90
CA ILE A 42 -14.40 13.18 16.17
C ILE A 42 -14.65 14.69 16.06
N PRO A 43 -15.39 15.21 15.04
CA PRO A 43 -15.68 16.64 14.95
C PRO A 43 -16.50 17.20 16.11
N LEU A 44 -17.20 16.33 16.86
CA LEU A 44 -17.92 16.75 18.09
C LEU A 44 -16.99 16.92 19.30
N LEU A 45 -15.79 16.34 19.24
CA LEU A 45 -14.84 16.31 20.35
C LEU A 45 -13.64 17.22 20.12
N VAL A 46 -13.24 17.40 18.87
CA VAL A 46 -12.02 18.12 18.47
C VAL A 46 -12.25 18.86 17.15
N ASP A 47 -11.79 20.10 17.08
CA ASP A 47 -11.91 20.92 15.88
C ASP A 47 -11.15 20.30 14.69
N GLU A 48 -11.81 20.28 13.53
CA GLU A 48 -11.21 19.85 12.26
C GLU A 48 -10.00 20.73 11.91
N GLY A 49 -9.03 20.14 11.25
CA GLY A 49 -7.78 20.84 10.88
C GLY A 49 -6.76 20.93 12.01
N THR A 50 -7.09 20.48 13.23
CA THR A 50 -6.11 20.40 14.32
C THR A 50 -5.22 19.15 14.21
N PRO A 51 -3.98 19.16 14.74
CA PRO A 51 -3.14 17.98 14.79
C PRO A 51 -3.78 16.78 15.52
N ILE A 52 -4.53 17.06 16.60
CA ILE A 52 -5.23 16.02 17.39
C ILE A 52 -6.35 15.37 16.57
N TYR A 53 -7.07 16.14 15.76
CA TYR A 53 -8.08 15.61 14.84
C TYR A 53 -7.48 14.56 13.90
N GLY A 54 -6.37 14.91 13.25
CA GLY A 54 -5.66 13.98 12.37
C GLY A 54 -5.16 12.73 13.10
N ILE A 55 -4.57 12.87 14.29
CA ILE A 55 -4.10 11.74 15.12
C ILE A 55 -5.25 10.78 15.42
N LEU A 56 -6.38 11.29 15.89
CA LEU A 56 -7.53 10.46 16.23
C LEU A 56 -8.10 9.77 14.98
N PHE A 57 -8.31 10.53 13.91
CA PHE A 57 -8.88 10.01 12.67
C PHE A 57 -8.05 8.84 12.09
N TYR A 58 -6.75 9.05 11.89
CA TYR A 58 -5.90 8.02 11.29
C TYR A 58 -5.63 6.82 12.21
N SER A 59 -5.53 7.06 13.53
CA SER A 59 -5.35 5.97 14.50
C SER A 59 -6.60 5.07 14.58
N ILE A 60 -7.79 5.65 14.59
CA ILE A 60 -9.05 4.89 14.59
C ILE A 60 -9.23 4.17 13.24
N ARG A 61 -8.88 4.82 12.12
CA ARG A 61 -8.87 4.16 10.80
C ARG A 61 -7.96 2.93 10.78
N ALA A 62 -6.75 3.04 11.31
CA ALA A 62 -5.81 1.92 11.40
C ALA A 62 -6.37 0.78 12.26
N LEU A 63 -7.01 1.10 13.40
CA LEU A 63 -7.68 0.13 14.25
C LEU A 63 -8.82 -0.60 13.51
N PHE A 64 -9.64 0.14 12.76
CA PHE A 64 -10.74 -0.47 12.01
C PHE A 64 -10.26 -1.35 10.84
N VAL A 65 -9.14 -1.01 10.22
CA VAL A 65 -8.51 -1.89 9.23
C VAL A 65 -7.97 -3.16 9.90
N LEU A 66 -7.31 -3.02 11.06
CA LEU A 66 -6.79 -4.17 11.83
C LEU A 66 -7.90 -5.14 12.23
N LEU A 67 -9.07 -4.64 12.62
CA LEU A 67 -10.21 -5.46 13.03
C LEU A 67 -11.05 -5.91 11.83
N GLY A 68 -11.28 -5.04 10.86
CA GLY A 68 -12.18 -5.27 9.74
C GLY A 68 -11.71 -6.40 8.81
N ILE A 69 -10.42 -6.43 8.47
CA ILE A 69 -9.91 -7.48 7.58
C ILE A 69 -10.08 -8.89 8.18
N PRO A 70 -9.68 -9.18 9.42
CA PRO A 70 -9.94 -10.49 10.01
C PRO A 70 -11.42 -10.82 10.18
N LEU A 71 -12.28 -9.83 10.45
CA LEU A 71 -13.71 -10.03 10.63
C LEU A 71 -14.44 -10.38 9.34
N ILE A 72 -13.95 -9.90 8.17
CA ILE A 72 -14.59 -10.20 6.90
C ILE A 72 -14.58 -11.69 6.58
N TYR A 73 -13.56 -12.43 6.98
CA TYR A 73 -13.45 -13.85 6.62
C TYR A 73 -14.56 -14.71 7.23
N PRO A 74 -14.87 -14.64 8.54
CA PRO A 74 -16.03 -15.37 9.08
C PRO A 74 -17.37 -14.83 8.54
N LEU A 75 -17.50 -13.51 8.32
CA LEU A 75 -18.71 -12.92 7.73
C LEU A 75 -18.94 -13.39 6.29
N SER A 76 -17.89 -13.39 5.46
CA SER A 76 -17.96 -13.90 4.09
C SER A 76 -18.31 -15.39 4.07
N ASN A 77 -17.77 -16.18 4.99
CA ASN A 77 -18.13 -17.60 5.13
C ASN A 77 -19.58 -17.81 5.56
N LEU A 78 -20.13 -16.91 6.36
CA LEU A 78 -21.53 -16.95 6.77
C LEU A 78 -22.48 -16.65 5.60
N ILE A 79 -22.12 -15.66 4.76
CA ILE A 79 -22.94 -15.21 3.63
C ILE A 79 -22.79 -16.14 2.41
N PHE A 80 -21.56 -16.59 2.14
CA PHE A 80 -21.21 -17.41 0.96
C PHE A 80 -20.75 -18.80 1.40
N GLU A 81 -21.68 -19.69 1.73
CA GLU A 81 -21.41 -21.06 2.22
C GLU A 81 -20.40 -21.87 1.38
N SER A 82 -20.21 -21.50 0.12
CA SER A 82 -19.30 -22.17 -0.81
C SER A 82 -17.82 -22.08 -0.42
N GLN A 83 -17.42 -21.14 0.45
CA GLN A 83 -16.04 -21.01 0.91
C GLN A 83 -15.64 -22.04 1.98
N LYS A 84 -16.58 -22.59 2.71
CA LYS A 84 -16.31 -23.58 3.77
C LYS A 84 -15.52 -24.80 3.29
N ARG A 85 -15.71 -25.22 2.04
CA ARG A 85 -15.11 -26.46 1.51
C ARG A 85 -13.71 -26.30 0.90
N ASN A 86 -13.36 -25.15 0.34
CA ASN A 86 -12.11 -24.99 -0.42
C ASN A 86 -10.96 -24.34 0.35
N LEU A 87 -11.24 -23.59 1.41
CA LEU A 87 -10.23 -22.82 2.15
C LEU A 87 -9.71 -23.57 3.38
N ILE A 88 -10.55 -24.36 4.03
CA ILE A 88 -10.17 -25.19 5.20
C ILE A 88 -9.23 -26.34 4.79
N ILE A 89 -9.31 -26.80 3.54
CA ILE A 89 -8.55 -27.97 3.05
C ILE A 89 -7.12 -27.63 2.66
N LYS A 90 -6.81 -26.36 2.30
CA LYS A 90 -5.46 -25.95 1.84
C LYS A 90 -4.53 -25.43 2.94
N GLU A 91 -5.05 -24.91 4.02
CA GLU A 91 -4.25 -24.43 5.15
C GLU A 91 -4.91 -24.91 6.44
N ASP A 92 -4.13 -25.52 7.34
CA ASP A 92 -4.55 -25.92 8.70
C ASP A 92 -4.94 -24.73 9.60
N VAL A 93 -5.12 -23.54 9.03
CA VAL A 93 -5.32 -22.29 9.74
C VAL A 93 -6.39 -21.45 9.07
N SER A 94 -7.32 -20.90 9.86
CA SER A 94 -8.36 -20.01 9.32
C SER A 94 -7.74 -18.78 8.63
N PRO A 95 -8.37 -18.23 7.57
CA PRO A 95 -7.89 -17.05 6.86
C PRO A 95 -7.63 -15.84 7.78
N ALA A 96 -8.49 -15.62 8.78
CA ALA A 96 -8.32 -14.56 9.77
C ALA A 96 -7.02 -14.72 10.57
N ILE A 97 -6.74 -15.92 11.06
CA ILE A 97 -5.48 -16.22 11.77
C ILE A 97 -4.30 -16.12 10.81
N GLY A 98 -4.45 -16.59 9.56
CA GLY A 98 -3.45 -16.45 8.51
C GLY A 98 -3.06 -14.99 8.27
N HIS A 99 -4.05 -14.08 8.18
CA HIS A 99 -3.83 -12.65 8.06
C HIS A 99 -3.12 -12.06 9.29
N LEU A 100 -3.60 -12.37 10.49
CA LEU A 100 -2.99 -11.88 11.74
C LEU A 100 -1.54 -12.37 11.93
N ARG A 101 -1.20 -13.55 11.42
CA ARG A 101 0.19 -14.05 11.43
C ARG A 101 1.17 -13.17 10.65
N LEU A 102 0.71 -12.37 9.68
CA LEU A 102 1.57 -11.45 8.92
C LEU A 102 2.17 -10.35 9.81
N TYR A 103 1.51 -10.01 10.93
CA TYR A 103 2.01 -9.03 11.91
C TYR A 103 2.89 -9.66 13.00
N LYS A 104 3.06 -10.98 12.98
CA LYS A 104 3.73 -11.69 14.08
C LYS A 104 5.19 -11.33 14.18
N ILE A 105 5.55 -10.66 15.26
CA ILE A 105 6.93 -10.38 15.68
C ILE A 105 7.32 -11.39 16.75
N THR A 106 8.49 -12.01 16.58
CA THR A 106 9.04 -12.97 17.55
C THR A 106 10.46 -12.58 17.91
N LYS A 107 10.97 -13.09 19.04
CA LYS A 107 12.37 -12.90 19.45
C LYS A 107 13.38 -13.36 18.36
N ARG A 108 12.98 -14.31 17.50
CA ARG A 108 13.85 -14.85 16.45
C ARG A 108 13.84 -14.02 15.17
N ASN A 109 12.73 -13.33 14.85
CA ASN A 109 12.58 -12.63 13.56
C ASN A 109 12.58 -11.09 13.65
N TYR A 110 12.44 -10.48 14.84
CA TYR A 110 12.29 -9.03 14.97
C TYR A 110 13.47 -8.26 14.37
N LYS A 111 14.73 -8.72 14.61
CA LYS A 111 15.92 -8.07 14.06
C LYS A 111 15.91 -8.05 12.52
N TYR A 112 15.49 -9.16 11.92
CA TYR A 112 15.38 -9.26 10.47
C TYR A 112 14.24 -8.41 9.94
N GLN A 113 13.10 -8.34 10.62
CA GLN A 113 11.99 -7.50 10.21
C GLN A 113 12.36 -6.02 10.23
N ILE A 114 13.04 -5.56 11.28
CA ILE A 114 13.57 -4.19 11.36
C ILE A 114 14.60 -3.95 10.25
N LEU A 115 15.58 -4.85 10.10
CA LEU A 115 16.61 -4.73 9.07
C LEU A 115 16.01 -4.61 7.66
N TYR A 116 15.07 -5.48 7.29
CA TYR A 116 14.42 -5.40 5.98
C TYR A 116 13.63 -4.09 5.81
N GLY A 117 12.95 -3.61 6.85
CA GLY A 117 12.26 -2.32 6.82
C GLY A 117 13.24 -1.16 6.55
N ILE A 118 14.35 -1.12 7.28
CA ILE A 118 15.41 -0.13 7.11
C ILE A 118 16.02 -0.22 5.71
N LEU A 119 16.39 -1.42 5.24
CA LEU A 119 16.98 -1.59 3.90
C LEU A 119 16.04 -1.13 2.79
N ILE A 120 14.74 -1.45 2.87
CA ILE A 120 13.76 -0.99 1.87
C ILE A 120 13.63 0.53 1.90
N PHE A 121 13.56 1.14 3.08
CA PHE A 121 13.51 2.59 3.21
C PHE A 121 14.73 3.24 2.54
N PHE A 122 15.94 2.87 2.95
CA PHE A 122 17.17 3.51 2.48
C PHE A 122 17.51 3.22 1.01
N LEU A 123 17.13 2.06 0.48
CA LEU A 123 17.54 1.62 -0.86
C LEU A 123 16.45 1.75 -1.93
N ALA A 124 15.20 1.92 -1.52
CA ALA A 124 14.10 2.07 -2.47
C ALA A 124 13.36 3.41 -2.28
N PHE A 125 12.74 3.64 -1.14
CA PHE A 125 11.93 4.84 -0.92
C PHE A 125 12.75 6.13 -0.97
N LEU A 126 13.75 6.24 -0.12
CA LEU A 126 14.54 7.46 0.05
C LEU A 126 15.22 7.95 -1.25
N PRO A 127 15.88 7.09 -2.06
CA PRO A 127 16.45 7.54 -3.34
C PRO A 127 15.38 8.01 -4.32
N ILE A 128 14.25 7.31 -4.42
CA ILE A 128 13.16 7.68 -5.33
C ILE A 128 12.61 9.05 -4.96
N ASP A 129 12.31 9.29 -3.69
CA ASP A 129 11.82 10.58 -3.21
C ASP A 129 12.83 11.70 -3.42
N PHE A 130 14.11 11.46 -3.06
CA PHE A 130 15.17 12.43 -3.23
C PHE A 130 15.34 12.85 -4.69
N PHE A 131 15.46 11.89 -5.61
CA PHE A 131 15.62 12.20 -7.03
C PHE A 131 14.38 12.88 -7.61
N ASN A 132 13.20 12.52 -7.15
CA ASN A 132 11.96 13.15 -7.56
C ASN A 132 11.96 14.65 -7.20
N TYR A 133 12.26 14.98 -5.96
CA TYR A 133 12.30 16.39 -5.50
C TYR A 133 13.46 17.19 -6.09
N LEU A 134 14.62 16.53 -6.31
CA LEU A 134 15.79 17.16 -6.90
C LEU A 134 15.57 17.50 -8.39
N LEU A 135 15.02 16.55 -9.15
CA LEU A 135 14.85 16.69 -10.60
C LEU A 135 13.59 17.49 -10.96
N ILE A 136 12.58 17.45 -10.09
CA ILE A 136 11.27 18.07 -10.32
C ILE A 136 10.85 18.85 -9.06
N PRO A 137 11.47 20.01 -8.77
CA PRO A 137 11.17 20.80 -7.56
C PRO A 137 9.68 21.17 -7.39
N LYS A 138 8.96 21.30 -8.51
CA LYS A 138 7.51 21.52 -8.53
C LYS A 138 6.70 20.41 -7.85
N MET A 139 7.25 19.20 -7.73
CA MET A 139 6.60 18.10 -7.00
C MET A 139 6.36 18.46 -5.53
N ILE A 140 7.32 19.16 -4.90
CA ILE A 140 7.19 19.58 -3.50
C ILE A 140 6.00 20.53 -3.35
N GLU A 141 5.91 21.52 -4.24
CA GLU A 141 4.79 22.47 -4.23
C GLU A 141 3.45 21.76 -4.40
N TYR A 142 3.32 20.92 -5.42
CA TYR A 142 2.07 20.24 -5.72
C TYR A 142 1.67 19.26 -4.60
N GLN A 143 2.62 18.49 -4.10
CA GLN A 143 2.38 17.58 -2.97
C GLN A 143 2.00 18.33 -1.70
N SER A 144 2.65 19.44 -1.40
CA SER A 144 2.34 20.26 -0.24
C SER A 144 0.91 20.77 -0.27
N TYR A 145 0.48 21.30 -1.40
CA TYR A 145 -0.89 21.80 -1.53
C TYR A 145 -1.94 20.69 -1.58
N SER A 146 -1.66 19.55 -2.21
CA SER A 146 -2.62 18.43 -2.25
C SER A 146 -2.81 17.75 -0.89
N LEU A 147 -1.80 17.76 -0.03
CA LEU A 147 -1.87 17.10 1.27
C LEU A 147 -2.36 18.03 2.39
N ALA A 148 -1.83 19.26 2.48
CA ALA A 148 -2.01 20.10 3.66
C ALA A 148 -3.42 20.69 3.80
N PHE A 149 -4.18 20.81 2.71
CA PHE A 149 -5.53 21.38 2.76
C PHE A 149 -6.64 20.37 3.13
N ASN A 150 -6.29 19.12 3.34
CA ASN A 150 -7.22 18.17 3.93
C ASN A 150 -7.28 18.38 5.45
N SER A 151 -8.50 18.45 6.03
CA SER A 151 -8.71 18.71 7.46
C SER A 151 -8.02 17.68 8.37
N THR A 152 -7.81 16.45 7.88
CA THR A 152 -7.06 15.42 8.63
C THR A 152 -5.56 15.65 8.67
N ASN A 153 -5.02 16.54 7.84
CA ASN A 153 -3.59 16.80 7.71
C ASN A 153 -3.13 18.15 8.28
N GLY A 154 -3.94 18.80 9.11
CA GLY A 154 -3.62 20.11 9.69
C GLY A 154 -2.30 20.18 10.47
N TYR A 155 -1.78 19.04 10.92
CA TYR A 155 -0.45 18.95 11.55
C TYR A 155 0.70 19.42 10.63
N LEU A 156 0.54 19.33 9.30
CA LEU A 156 1.53 19.81 8.30
C LEU A 156 1.66 21.33 8.28
N LEU A 157 0.66 22.04 8.80
CA LEU A 157 0.65 23.51 8.89
C LEU A 157 1.05 24.02 10.28
N SER A 158 1.42 23.12 11.22
CA SER A 158 1.80 23.50 12.58
C SER A 158 3.07 24.36 12.59
N ASN A 159 3.01 25.49 13.30
CA ASN A 159 4.18 26.35 13.53
C ASN A 159 5.13 25.79 14.61
N VAL A 160 4.70 24.77 15.37
CA VAL A 160 5.48 24.15 16.45
C VAL A 160 6.04 22.82 15.98
N TYR A 161 7.35 22.77 15.77
CA TYR A 161 8.03 21.58 15.23
C TYR A 161 7.78 20.30 16.00
N THR A 162 7.77 20.35 17.34
CA THR A 162 7.52 19.15 18.18
C THR A 162 6.10 18.61 18.01
N VAL A 163 5.10 19.49 17.86
CA VAL A 163 3.71 19.11 17.58
C VAL A 163 3.63 18.47 16.20
N PHE A 164 4.25 19.10 15.19
CA PHE A 164 4.35 18.50 13.85
C PHE A 164 4.98 17.11 13.90
N LEU A 165 6.16 16.97 14.51
CA LEU A 165 6.93 15.72 14.47
C LEU A 165 6.20 14.58 15.19
N ILE A 166 5.64 14.82 16.38
CA ILE A 166 4.89 13.80 17.13
C ILE A 166 3.65 13.38 16.33
N SER A 167 2.92 14.35 15.78
CA SER A 167 1.75 14.07 14.95
C SER A 167 2.13 13.29 13.69
N ALA A 168 3.21 13.69 13.01
CA ALA A 168 3.70 12.99 11.83
C ALA A 168 4.05 11.52 12.13
N ILE A 169 4.74 11.24 13.24
CA ILE A 169 5.09 9.86 13.62
C ILE A 169 3.83 9.02 13.82
N ILE A 170 2.85 9.51 14.57
CA ILE A 170 1.63 8.74 14.89
C ILE A 170 0.76 8.57 13.65
N ILE A 171 0.52 9.67 12.92
CA ILE A 171 -0.33 9.67 11.72
C ILE A 171 0.29 8.79 10.63
N GLN A 172 1.56 8.98 10.32
CA GLN A 172 2.19 8.27 9.21
C GLN A 172 2.39 6.78 9.50
N PHE A 173 2.61 6.40 10.76
CA PHE A 173 2.54 4.99 11.16
C PHE A 173 1.12 4.43 10.93
N SER A 174 0.09 5.15 11.33
CA SER A 174 -1.30 4.71 11.19
C SER A 174 -1.72 4.59 9.73
N VAL A 175 -1.32 5.55 8.88
CA VAL A 175 -1.53 5.53 7.43
C VAL A 175 -0.84 4.32 6.80
N ALA A 176 0.47 4.17 7.02
CA ALA A 176 1.24 3.06 6.47
C ALA A 176 0.69 1.70 6.95
N PHE A 177 0.31 1.60 8.23
CA PHE A 177 -0.30 0.39 8.77
C PHE A 177 -1.58 0.01 8.03
N ALA A 178 -2.51 0.97 7.85
CA ALA A 178 -3.77 0.73 7.17
C ALA A 178 -3.56 0.35 5.69
N GLU A 179 -2.73 1.09 4.98
CA GLU A 179 -2.46 0.88 3.56
C GLU A 179 -1.74 -0.44 3.29
N GLU A 180 -0.73 -0.79 4.08
CA GLU A 180 -0.01 -2.06 3.91
C GLU A 180 -0.87 -3.26 4.30
N SER A 181 -1.75 -3.11 5.28
CA SER A 181 -2.71 -4.16 5.67
C SER A 181 -3.68 -4.49 4.54
N ILE A 182 -4.22 -3.47 3.87
CA ILE A 182 -5.11 -3.65 2.73
C ILE A 182 -4.32 -4.13 1.51
N SER A 183 -3.28 -3.40 1.12
CA SER A 183 -2.60 -3.67 -0.16
C SER A 183 -1.77 -4.96 -0.10
N ARG A 184 -0.95 -5.16 0.92
CA ARG A 184 -0.03 -6.30 1.01
C ARG A 184 -0.61 -7.46 1.80
N GLY A 185 -1.39 -7.17 2.83
CA GLY A 185 -2.07 -8.21 3.62
C GLY A 185 -3.25 -8.83 2.87
N LEU A 186 -4.24 -8.01 2.50
CA LEU A 186 -5.46 -8.47 1.85
C LEU A 186 -5.26 -8.68 0.33
N LEU A 187 -4.91 -7.64 -0.44
CA LEU A 187 -4.88 -7.77 -1.90
C LEU A 187 -3.75 -8.67 -2.38
N THR A 188 -2.52 -8.50 -1.88
CA THR A 188 -1.38 -9.30 -2.34
C THR A 188 -1.38 -10.70 -1.73
N LYS A 189 -1.27 -10.80 -0.38
CA LYS A 189 -1.08 -12.12 0.26
C LYS A 189 -2.34 -12.97 0.16
N ARG A 190 -3.49 -12.43 0.51
CA ARG A 190 -4.74 -13.18 0.41
C ARG A 190 -5.15 -13.45 -1.04
N GLY A 191 -5.00 -12.46 -1.95
CA GLY A 191 -5.22 -12.65 -3.38
C GLY A 191 -4.38 -13.77 -3.97
N SER A 192 -3.12 -13.93 -3.52
CA SER A 192 -2.23 -15.01 -3.98
C SER A 192 -2.70 -16.43 -3.60
N GLU A 193 -3.65 -16.55 -2.70
CA GLU A 193 -4.27 -17.83 -2.33
C GLU A 193 -5.44 -18.20 -3.26
N HIS A 194 -6.04 -17.21 -3.93
CA HIS A 194 -7.17 -17.39 -4.84
C HIS A 194 -6.73 -17.59 -6.29
N PHE A 195 -5.65 -16.94 -6.71
CA PHE A 195 -5.16 -16.97 -8.09
C PHE A 195 -3.64 -16.81 -8.16
N PHE A 196 -3.09 -16.65 -9.35
CA PHE A 196 -1.65 -16.56 -9.59
C PHE A 196 -0.99 -15.44 -8.74
N SER A 197 0.05 -15.78 -7.99
CA SER A 197 0.65 -14.89 -6.98
C SER A 197 1.10 -13.54 -7.56
N ILE A 198 1.71 -13.55 -8.75
CA ILE A 198 2.16 -12.30 -9.38
C ILE A 198 0.99 -11.48 -9.93
N SER A 199 -0.13 -12.09 -10.31
CA SER A 199 -1.37 -11.37 -10.60
C SER A 199 -1.85 -10.59 -9.38
N ALA A 200 -1.77 -11.19 -8.18
CA ALA A 200 -2.11 -10.48 -6.94
C ALA A 200 -1.18 -9.28 -6.67
N VAL A 201 0.12 -9.39 -7.00
CA VAL A 201 1.06 -8.26 -6.95
C VAL A 201 0.61 -7.13 -7.88
N VAL A 202 0.33 -7.45 -9.16
CA VAL A 202 -0.07 -6.45 -10.17
C VAL A 202 -1.38 -5.77 -9.77
N ILE A 203 -2.40 -6.52 -9.37
CA ILE A 203 -3.70 -5.98 -8.92
C ILE A 203 -3.53 -5.04 -7.72
N SER A 204 -2.78 -5.49 -6.70
CA SER A 204 -2.53 -4.71 -5.49
C SER A 204 -1.77 -3.42 -5.76
N THR A 205 -0.73 -3.49 -6.60
CA THR A 205 0.09 -2.32 -6.93
C THR A 205 -0.64 -1.32 -7.82
N LEU A 206 -1.49 -1.78 -8.74
CA LEU A 206 -2.37 -0.91 -9.50
C LEU A 206 -3.36 -0.18 -8.57
N TYR A 207 -4.03 -0.91 -7.70
CA TYR A 207 -4.95 -0.31 -6.72
C TYR A 207 -4.25 0.78 -5.89
N TRP A 208 -3.11 0.45 -5.29
CA TRP A 208 -2.39 1.36 -4.41
C TRP A 208 -1.80 2.57 -5.15
N GLY A 209 -1.21 2.33 -6.32
CA GLY A 209 -0.69 3.41 -7.17
C GLY A 209 -1.80 4.36 -7.64
N LEU A 210 -2.94 3.82 -8.09
CA LEU A 210 -4.09 4.62 -8.54
C LEU A 210 -4.68 5.47 -7.41
N GLY A 211 -4.53 5.07 -6.13
CA GLY A 211 -4.91 5.89 -4.99
C GLY A 211 -4.31 7.30 -5.02
N HIS A 212 -3.13 7.48 -5.62
CA HIS A 212 -2.50 8.78 -5.76
C HIS A 212 -3.17 9.68 -6.83
N PHE A 213 -4.00 9.12 -7.72
CA PHE A 213 -4.86 9.91 -8.60
C PHE A 213 -6.06 10.53 -7.88
N ALA A 214 -6.42 10.04 -6.68
CA ALA A 214 -7.51 10.63 -5.89
C ALA A 214 -7.26 12.10 -5.58
N TYR A 215 -6.02 12.48 -5.37
CA TYR A 215 -5.63 13.90 -5.15
C TYR A 215 -5.88 14.79 -6.37
N PHE A 216 -5.94 14.22 -7.56
CA PHE A 216 -6.31 14.95 -8.78
C PHE A 216 -7.81 15.21 -8.88
N LEU A 217 -8.60 14.36 -8.24
CA LEU A 217 -10.07 14.45 -8.24
C LEU A 217 -10.59 15.33 -7.09
N ASP A 218 -9.73 15.76 -6.18
CA ASP A 218 -10.09 16.63 -5.08
C ASP A 218 -10.42 18.04 -5.60
N PRO A 219 -11.67 18.54 -5.44
CA PRO A 219 -12.09 19.85 -5.94
C PRO A 219 -11.47 21.03 -5.18
N ILE A 220 -10.73 20.80 -4.09
CA ILE A 220 -10.03 21.87 -3.32
C ILE A 220 -8.95 22.56 -4.18
N SER A 221 -8.72 22.11 -5.43
CA SER A 221 -8.61 23.01 -6.43
C SER A 221 -7.40 23.75 -6.84
N ARG A 222 -6.30 23.05 -7.03
CA ARG A 222 -5.37 23.51 -8.03
C ARG A 222 -5.47 22.62 -9.25
N VAL A 223 -5.49 23.24 -10.43
CA VAL A 223 -5.36 22.49 -11.68
C VAL A 223 -3.91 21.99 -11.73
N TYR A 224 -3.69 20.76 -11.25
CA TYR A 224 -2.39 20.11 -11.39
C TYR A 224 -2.21 19.60 -12.82
N PRO A 225 -1.00 19.68 -13.39
CA PRO A 225 -0.71 19.07 -14.66
C PRO A 225 -0.81 17.53 -14.53
N ILE A 226 -1.29 16.86 -15.58
CA ILE A 226 -1.53 15.40 -15.58
C ILE A 226 -0.27 14.56 -15.27
N TRP A 227 0.92 15.11 -15.56
CA TRP A 227 2.17 14.41 -15.26
C TRP A 227 2.43 14.27 -13.76
N TYR A 228 1.89 15.13 -12.91
CA TYR A 228 2.07 15.07 -11.47
C TYR A 228 1.46 13.79 -10.86
N PRO A 229 0.14 13.52 -10.95
CA PRO A 229 -0.42 12.30 -10.43
C PRO A 229 0.11 11.06 -11.16
N LEU A 230 0.46 11.17 -12.45
CA LEU A 230 1.04 10.06 -13.21
C LEU A 230 2.43 9.66 -12.67
N LEU A 231 3.29 10.64 -12.38
CA LEU A 231 4.60 10.37 -11.81
C LEU A 231 4.49 9.77 -10.41
N TRP A 232 3.59 10.29 -9.59
CA TRP A 232 3.33 9.77 -8.25
C TRP A 232 2.77 8.33 -8.30
N PHE A 233 1.84 8.08 -9.23
CA PHE A 233 1.38 6.73 -9.52
C PHE A 233 2.53 5.79 -9.90
N LEU A 234 3.41 6.18 -10.82
CA LEU A 234 4.53 5.33 -11.25
C LEU A 234 5.49 5.01 -10.11
N GLN A 235 5.80 5.97 -9.26
CA GLN A 235 6.62 5.75 -8.06
C GLN A 235 5.96 4.75 -7.10
N ALA A 236 4.69 4.99 -6.76
CA ALA A 236 3.92 4.10 -5.90
C ALA A 236 3.82 2.70 -6.52
N PHE A 237 3.61 2.59 -7.83
CA PHE A 237 3.55 1.30 -8.53
C PHE A 237 4.85 0.51 -8.41
N VAL A 238 6.01 1.15 -8.65
CA VAL A 238 7.32 0.49 -8.53
C VAL A 238 7.61 0.06 -7.09
N ILE A 239 7.41 0.96 -6.13
CA ILE A 239 7.56 0.64 -4.70
C ILE A 239 6.59 -0.46 -4.30
N GLY A 240 5.35 -0.37 -4.76
CA GLY A 240 4.32 -1.36 -4.51
C GLY A 240 4.69 -2.78 -4.91
N ILE A 241 5.36 -2.95 -6.06
CA ILE A 241 5.90 -4.24 -6.50
C ILE A 241 6.93 -4.74 -5.49
N ILE A 242 7.90 -3.92 -5.09
CA ILE A 242 8.96 -4.30 -4.15
C ILE A 242 8.38 -4.79 -2.83
N LEU A 243 7.44 -4.02 -2.25
CA LEU A 243 6.79 -4.34 -0.99
C LEU A 243 5.96 -5.63 -1.09
N SER A 244 5.21 -5.79 -2.18
CA SER A 244 4.37 -6.97 -2.41
C SER A 244 5.20 -8.25 -2.57
N LEU A 245 6.30 -8.21 -3.33
CA LEU A 245 7.21 -9.33 -3.49
C LEU A 245 7.87 -9.74 -2.17
N LEU A 246 8.23 -8.76 -1.32
CA LEU A 246 8.76 -9.05 0.00
C LEU A 246 7.74 -9.80 0.87
N VAL A 247 6.48 -9.31 0.90
CA VAL A 247 5.42 -9.93 1.70
C VAL A 247 5.09 -11.33 1.21
N LEU A 248 5.05 -11.58 -0.10
CA LEU A 248 4.87 -12.92 -0.64
C LEU A 248 6.00 -13.87 -0.22
N ARG A 249 7.25 -13.39 -0.25
CA ARG A 249 8.43 -14.20 0.10
C ARG A 249 8.56 -14.47 1.60
N ARG A 250 8.39 -13.43 2.43
CA ARG A 250 8.68 -13.49 3.88
C ARG A 250 7.46 -13.70 4.76
N LYS A 251 6.26 -13.40 4.25
CA LYS A 251 4.99 -13.42 4.99
C LYS A 251 5.04 -12.51 6.22
N TRP A 252 5.66 -11.32 6.08
CA TRP A 252 5.79 -10.31 7.11
C TRP A 252 5.28 -8.96 6.61
N LEU A 253 4.39 -8.30 7.38
CA LEU A 253 3.93 -6.94 7.09
C LEU A 253 4.76 -5.87 7.80
N PHE A 254 5.33 -6.18 8.97
CA PHE A 254 6.02 -5.18 9.76
C PHE A 254 7.19 -4.48 9.03
N PRO A 255 8.05 -5.16 8.25
CA PRO A 255 9.09 -4.49 7.46
C PRO A 255 8.55 -3.45 6.49
N VAL A 256 7.47 -3.77 5.79
CA VAL A 256 6.88 -2.86 4.79
C VAL A 256 6.19 -1.68 5.48
N ILE A 257 5.55 -1.90 6.63
CA ILE A 257 4.97 -0.83 7.46
C ILE A 257 6.08 0.11 7.93
N ILE A 258 7.21 -0.39 8.48
CA ILE A 258 8.33 0.45 8.90
C ILE A 258 8.87 1.28 7.74
N ALA A 259 9.18 0.65 6.61
CA ALA A 259 9.76 1.35 5.47
C ALA A 259 8.85 2.46 4.95
N HIS A 260 7.55 2.17 4.81
CA HIS A 260 6.54 3.11 4.38
C HIS A 260 6.34 4.25 5.40
N THR A 261 6.27 3.93 6.70
CA THR A 261 6.19 4.94 7.77
C THR A 261 7.35 5.91 7.73
N LEU A 262 8.59 5.40 7.64
CA LEU A 262 9.80 6.24 7.59
C LEU A 262 9.78 7.15 6.36
N ASN A 263 9.39 6.62 5.21
CA ASN A 263 9.25 7.41 4.00
C ASN A 263 8.23 8.55 4.18
N ASN A 264 7.06 8.22 4.68
CA ASN A 264 6.00 9.20 4.87
C ASN A 264 6.37 10.28 5.91
N ILE A 265 7.13 9.94 6.97
CA ILE A 265 7.64 10.93 7.92
C ILE A 265 8.59 11.91 7.23
N ILE A 266 9.52 11.40 6.39
CA ILE A 266 10.45 12.27 5.65
C ILE A 266 9.69 13.14 4.64
N SER A 267 8.76 12.57 3.89
CA SER A 267 7.92 13.33 2.95
C SER A 267 7.06 14.39 3.67
N ALA A 268 6.47 14.04 4.83
CA ALA A 268 5.76 15.01 5.66
C ALA A 268 6.68 16.15 6.15
N HIS A 269 7.94 15.85 6.48
CA HIS A 269 8.91 16.85 6.86
C HIS A 269 9.26 17.79 5.68
N VAL A 270 9.33 17.28 4.45
CA VAL A 270 9.51 18.12 3.24
C VAL A 270 8.32 19.07 3.08
N VAL A 271 7.10 18.55 3.19
CA VAL A 271 5.87 19.35 3.10
C VAL A 271 5.79 20.41 4.20
N TRP A 272 6.04 20.03 5.45
CA TRP A 272 6.09 20.98 6.57
C TRP A 272 7.12 22.08 6.35
N SER A 273 8.33 21.72 5.92
CA SER A 273 9.43 22.66 5.64
C SER A 273 9.08 23.63 4.52
N PHE A 274 8.36 23.17 3.50
CA PHE A 274 7.86 24.05 2.43
C PHE A 274 6.96 25.16 2.99
N PHE A 275 6.03 24.85 3.88
CA PHE A 275 5.18 25.85 4.52
C PHE A 275 5.90 26.74 5.53
N GLN A 276 7.03 26.30 6.08
CA GLN A 276 7.91 27.14 6.91
C GLN A 276 8.89 27.99 6.09
N GLY A 277 8.83 27.97 4.75
CA GLY A 277 9.74 28.71 3.88
C GLY A 277 11.17 28.15 3.84
N ILE A 278 11.39 26.93 4.34
CA ILE A 278 12.71 26.28 4.31
C ILE A 278 12.95 25.71 2.91
N SER A 279 14.07 26.10 2.29
CA SER A 279 14.40 25.63 0.94
C SER A 279 14.72 24.12 0.94
N PHE A 280 14.37 23.45 -0.16
CA PHE A 280 14.72 22.04 -0.34
C PHE A 280 16.25 21.80 -0.34
N THR A 281 17.04 22.79 -0.77
CA THR A 281 18.51 22.69 -0.71
C THR A 281 19.02 22.45 0.71
N LEU A 282 18.47 23.14 1.71
CA LEU A 282 18.81 22.91 3.11
C LEU A 282 18.41 21.51 3.56
N LEU A 283 17.21 21.06 3.20
CA LEU A 283 16.75 19.70 3.49
C LEU A 283 17.63 18.65 2.79
N ALA A 284 18.04 18.89 1.56
CA ALA A 284 18.96 17.98 0.86
C ALA A 284 20.28 17.84 1.62
N ILE A 285 20.87 18.96 2.08
CA ILE A 285 22.15 18.96 2.78
C ILE A 285 22.05 18.30 4.16
N TYR A 286 21.04 18.65 4.96
CA TYR A 286 20.97 18.22 6.36
C TYR A 286 20.21 16.93 6.60
N VAL A 287 19.37 16.51 5.67
CA VAL A 287 18.53 15.29 5.82
C VAL A 287 18.88 14.26 4.74
N TYR A 288 18.67 14.59 3.46
CA TYR A 288 18.79 13.58 2.40
C TYR A 288 20.22 13.08 2.18
N TYR A 289 21.24 13.96 2.07
CA TYR A 289 22.61 13.52 1.83
C TYR A 289 23.15 12.64 2.98
N PRO A 290 22.99 12.99 4.27
CA PRO A 290 23.38 12.08 5.35
C PRO A 290 22.67 10.73 5.28
N LEU A 291 21.36 10.72 5.02
CA LEU A 291 20.61 9.47 4.92
C LEU A 291 21.02 8.65 3.69
N LEU A 292 21.29 9.27 2.54
CA LEU A 292 21.78 8.59 1.34
C LEU A 292 23.17 7.97 1.57
N ILE A 293 24.06 8.67 2.30
CA ILE A 293 25.37 8.10 2.69
C ILE A 293 25.17 6.85 3.54
N ILE A 294 24.28 6.90 4.53
CA ILE A 294 23.92 5.72 5.32
C ILE A 294 23.38 4.60 4.39
N GLY A 295 22.52 4.95 3.43
CA GLY A 295 22.01 4.00 2.44
C GLY A 295 23.11 3.32 1.64
N ILE A 296 24.13 4.08 1.19
CA ILE A 296 25.30 3.53 0.49
C ILE A 296 26.10 2.61 1.40
N CYS A 297 26.34 2.98 2.65
CA CYS A 297 27.02 2.12 3.63
C CYS A 297 26.25 0.82 3.85
N LEU A 298 24.93 0.89 3.98
CA LEU A 298 24.07 -0.29 4.12
C LEU A 298 24.08 -1.17 2.86
N LEU A 299 24.08 -0.55 1.66
CA LEU A 299 24.19 -1.27 0.40
C LEU A 299 25.49 -2.09 0.33
N VAL A 300 26.61 -1.48 0.69
CA VAL A 300 27.92 -2.15 0.70
C VAL A 300 27.94 -3.27 1.74
N TRP A 301 27.51 -2.97 2.97
CA TRP A 301 27.54 -3.93 4.07
C TRP A 301 26.66 -5.16 3.85
N PHE A 302 25.46 -4.96 3.34
CA PHE A 302 24.48 -6.03 3.10
C PHE A 302 24.38 -6.45 1.63
N PHE A 303 25.40 -6.12 0.81
CA PHE A 303 25.36 -6.37 -0.62
C PHE A 303 24.96 -7.81 -1.03
N PRO A 304 25.49 -8.88 -0.41
CA PRO A 304 25.09 -10.24 -0.78
C PRO A 304 23.59 -10.51 -0.55
N LEU A 305 23.06 -10.04 0.59
CA LEU A 305 21.64 -10.18 0.94
C LEU A 305 20.73 -9.41 -0.02
N ILE A 306 21.13 -8.19 -0.36
CA ILE A 306 20.39 -7.32 -1.27
C ILE A 306 20.40 -7.91 -2.69
N LYS A 307 21.57 -8.32 -3.17
CA LYS A 307 21.72 -8.97 -4.49
C LYS A 307 20.81 -10.20 -4.60
N GLU A 308 20.84 -11.10 -3.61
CA GLU A 308 19.94 -12.27 -3.56
C GLU A 308 18.47 -11.86 -3.59
N GLY A 309 18.11 -10.85 -2.79
CA GLY A 309 16.75 -10.29 -2.74
C GLY A 309 16.28 -9.77 -4.09
N VAL A 310 17.09 -8.95 -4.73
CA VAL A 310 16.82 -8.36 -6.07
C VAL A 310 16.70 -9.45 -7.14
N LEU A 311 17.66 -10.37 -7.22
CA LEU A 311 17.61 -11.46 -8.21
C LEU A 311 16.36 -12.35 -8.02
N THR A 312 16.02 -12.66 -6.76
CA THR A 312 14.81 -13.43 -6.46
C THR A 312 13.55 -12.65 -6.86
N GLY A 313 13.51 -11.34 -6.58
CA GLY A 313 12.40 -10.47 -6.97
C GLY A 313 12.22 -10.42 -8.49
N PHE A 314 13.29 -10.24 -9.25
CA PHE A 314 13.25 -10.30 -10.72
C PHE A 314 12.79 -11.65 -11.25
N LYS A 315 13.27 -12.76 -10.66
CA LYS A 315 12.80 -14.09 -11.02
C LYS A 315 11.30 -14.23 -10.79
N MET A 316 10.80 -13.86 -9.63
CA MET A 316 9.36 -13.88 -9.32
C MET A 316 8.57 -13.01 -10.31
N LEU A 317 9.06 -11.81 -10.61
CA LEU A 317 8.37 -10.88 -11.52
C LEU A 317 8.37 -11.41 -12.97
N SER A 318 9.45 -12.04 -13.41
CA SER A 318 9.52 -12.65 -14.74
C SER A 318 8.51 -13.78 -14.93
N GLU A 319 8.12 -14.45 -13.84
CA GLU A 319 7.08 -15.49 -13.87
C GLU A 319 5.74 -14.94 -14.32
N TYR A 320 5.47 -13.64 -14.14
CA TYR A 320 4.24 -13.00 -14.61
C TYR A 320 4.02 -13.13 -16.11
N PHE A 321 5.09 -13.11 -16.89
CA PHE A 321 5.04 -13.28 -18.35
C PHE A 321 5.02 -14.75 -18.78
N ASN A 322 5.27 -15.67 -17.85
CA ASN A 322 5.14 -17.09 -18.08
C ASN A 322 3.67 -17.51 -17.91
N LYS A 323 3.32 -18.65 -18.49
CA LYS A 323 1.98 -19.22 -18.36
C LYS A 323 1.78 -19.74 -16.93
N ASP A 324 0.64 -19.43 -16.33
CA ASP A 324 0.15 -20.16 -15.15
C ASP A 324 -0.20 -21.59 -15.60
N GLN A 325 0.72 -22.51 -15.34
CA GLN A 325 0.60 -23.90 -15.80
C GLN A 325 -0.64 -24.63 -15.25
N SER A 326 -1.26 -24.10 -14.18
CA SER A 326 -2.45 -24.70 -13.57
C SER A 326 -3.72 -24.51 -14.43
N ILE A 327 -3.80 -23.38 -15.19
CA ILE A 327 -5.01 -23.02 -15.94
C ILE A 327 -4.69 -22.63 -17.39
N GLU A 328 -3.56 -21.95 -17.61
CA GLU A 328 -3.22 -21.36 -18.90
C GLU A 328 -2.48 -22.36 -19.79
N LYS A 329 -3.05 -22.66 -20.97
CA LYS A 329 -2.43 -23.56 -21.94
C LYS A 329 -1.94 -22.84 -23.20
N THR A 330 -2.41 -21.62 -23.46
CA THR A 330 -2.10 -20.84 -24.66
C THR A 330 -1.55 -19.44 -24.30
N LYS A 331 -0.85 -18.80 -25.25
CA LYS A 331 -0.45 -17.38 -25.11
C LYS A 331 -1.67 -16.45 -24.98
N SER A 332 -2.78 -16.80 -25.65
CA SER A 332 -4.04 -16.04 -25.56
C SER A 332 -4.63 -16.06 -24.15
N ASP A 333 -4.47 -17.17 -23.40
CA ASP A 333 -4.94 -17.25 -22.00
C ASP A 333 -4.10 -16.31 -21.11
N ALA A 334 -2.76 -16.28 -21.31
CA ALA A 334 -1.86 -15.41 -20.57
C ALA A 334 -2.13 -13.91 -20.85
N ILE A 335 -2.34 -13.53 -22.13
CA ILE A 335 -2.71 -12.16 -22.50
C ILE A 335 -4.06 -11.78 -21.85
N PHE A 336 -5.04 -12.67 -21.89
CA PHE A 336 -6.32 -12.44 -21.25
C PHE A 336 -6.18 -12.27 -19.73
N ARG A 337 -5.31 -13.05 -19.08
CA ARG A 337 -5.00 -12.89 -17.66
C ARG A 337 -4.44 -11.49 -17.36
N VAL A 338 -3.45 -11.04 -18.14
CA VAL A 338 -2.87 -9.68 -17.95
C VAL A 338 -3.96 -8.62 -18.07
N PHE A 339 -4.81 -8.72 -19.09
CA PHE A 339 -5.92 -7.79 -19.29
C PHE A 339 -6.88 -7.77 -18.08
N ILE A 340 -7.30 -8.95 -17.62
CA ILE A 340 -8.20 -9.07 -16.46
C ILE A 340 -7.53 -8.56 -15.18
N ASP A 341 -6.24 -8.76 -14.97
CA ASP A 341 -5.52 -8.25 -13.80
C ASP A 341 -5.53 -6.72 -13.76
N ILE A 342 -5.34 -6.06 -14.92
CA ILE A 342 -5.42 -4.60 -15.05
C ILE A 342 -6.84 -4.12 -14.75
N VAL A 343 -7.84 -4.75 -15.36
CA VAL A 343 -9.26 -4.42 -15.13
C VAL A 343 -9.62 -4.56 -13.65
N MET A 344 -9.16 -5.62 -12.99
CA MET A 344 -9.43 -5.85 -11.57
C MET A 344 -8.75 -4.81 -10.67
N GLY A 345 -7.49 -4.45 -10.92
CA GLY A 345 -6.79 -3.41 -10.17
C GLY A 345 -7.53 -2.07 -10.26
N PHE A 346 -7.96 -1.70 -11.46
CA PHE A 346 -8.76 -0.49 -11.69
C PHE A 346 -10.14 -0.57 -11.02
N LEU A 347 -10.85 -1.69 -11.15
CA LEU A 347 -12.16 -1.90 -10.55
C LEU A 347 -12.12 -1.81 -9.02
N ILE A 348 -11.11 -2.42 -8.39
CA ILE A 348 -10.91 -2.34 -6.95
C ILE A 348 -10.64 -0.89 -6.52
N PHE A 349 -9.82 -0.15 -7.28
CA PHE A 349 -9.59 1.27 -7.02
C PHE A 349 -10.89 2.09 -7.10
N VAL A 350 -11.68 1.93 -8.17
CA VAL A 350 -12.95 2.67 -8.35
C VAL A 350 -13.92 2.37 -7.21
N VAL A 351 -14.09 1.10 -6.86
CA VAL A 351 -14.99 0.72 -5.74
C VAL A 351 -14.47 1.25 -4.42
N GLY A 352 -13.17 1.14 -4.15
CA GLY A 352 -12.56 1.70 -2.94
C GLY A 352 -12.73 3.21 -2.85
N PHE A 353 -12.56 3.93 -3.97
CA PHE A 353 -12.77 5.37 -4.06
C PHE A 353 -14.23 5.75 -3.79
N ILE A 354 -15.21 5.10 -4.47
CA ILE A 354 -16.64 5.38 -4.28
C ILE A 354 -17.09 5.13 -2.83
N ILE A 355 -16.53 4.11 -2.17
CA ILE A 355 -16.87 3.78 -0.80
C ILE A 355 -16.18 4.73 0.20
N ALA A 356 -15.02 5.29 -0.14
CA ALA A 356 -14.22 6.15 0.74
C ALA A 356 -14.58 7.64 0.64
N VAL A 357 -15.26 8.05 -0.44
CA VAL A 357 -15.78 9.41 -0.68
C VAL A 357 -17.23 9.50 -0.25
#